data_07157fa10eb91f76ebb3d2300cb7dd82
#
_entry.id   07157fa10eb91f76ebb3d2300cb7dd82
#
_cell.length_a   1.000
_cell.length_b   1.000
_cell.length_c   1.000
_cell.angle_alpha   90.00
_cell.angle_beta   90.00
_cell.angle_gamma   90.00
#
_symmetry.space_group_name_H-M   'P 1'
#
loop_
_entity.id
_entity.type
_entity.pdbx_description
1 polymer ?
#
loop_
_entity_poly.entity_id
_entity_poly.type
_entity_poly.pdbx_seq_one_letter_code
_entity_poly.pdbx_strand_id
1 'polypeptide(L)'
;MTMTRFLRVLGLMAALVAARPGGVAADGSWLDHAAPAQWNRPGLPLPTVEAMDVEVVPGRRCGATARPPETAEDRAVAEAGWFLTGGYASGWGVRVVAGNAAFDGMCRPMGYQFFVFVDGAFGGTLSLEPMASRYDGAGSAPAVTTPEALVAEFARYDPGDTFCCPSGRSVAYYRIERADAGPVVWVSVVFSQRVSPR
;
A
#
# COMPACT_ATOMS: atom_id res chain seq x y z
N MET A 1 42.58 -56.11 36.45
CA MET A 1 41.46 -55.31 36.98
C MET A 1 41.40 -54.01 36.24
N THR A 2 40.56 -53.92 35.22
CA THR A 2 40.50 -52.79 34.30
C THR A 2 39.11 -52.16 34.43
N MET A 3 39.09 -50.95 34.98
CA MET A 3 37.87 -50.20 35.27
C MET A 3 37.52 -49.30 34.07
N THR A 4 36.50 -49.68 33.31
CA THR A 4 36.01 -48.95 32.14
C THR A 4 35.07 -47.83 32.61
N ARG A 5 35.46 -46.58 32.39
CA ARG A 5 34.60 -45.38 32.65
C ARG A 5 33.67 -45.14 31.47
N PHE A 6 32.36 -45.29 31.70
CA PHE A 6 31.31 -44.86 30.76
C PHE A 6 31.10 -43.34 30.86
N LEU A 7 31.43 -42.64 29.78
CA LEU A 7 31.15 -41.22 29.61
C LEU A 7 29.72 -41.08 29.05
N ARG A 8 28.79 -40.59 29.86
CA ARG A 8 27.43 -40.24 29.39
C ARG A 8 27.50 -38.86 28.76
N VAL A 9 27.35 -38.81 27.43
CA VAL A 9 27.16 -37.57 26.70
C VAL A 9 25.66 -37.22 26.78
N LEU A 10 25.32 -36.19 27.57
CA LEU A 10 23.99 -35.60 27.58
C LEU A 10 23.86 -34.69 26.34
N GLY A 11 23.14 -35.14 25.31
CA GLY A 11 22.78 -34.34 24.17
C GLY A 11 21.69 -33.33 24.56
N LEU A 12 22.07 -32.06 24.60
CA LEU A 12 21.11 -30.94 24.75
C LEU A 12 20.43 -30.70 23.40
N MET A 13 19.20 -31.17 23.22
CA MET A 13 18.38 -30.81 22.08
C MET A 13 17.87 -29.37 22.30
N ALA A 14 18.47 -28.41 21.63
CA ALA A 14 17.92 -27.07 21.52
C ALA A 14 16.73 -27.10 20.52
N ALA A 15 15.53 -27.04 21.05
CA ALA A 15 14.33 -26.84 20.24
C ALA A 15 14.37 -25.40 19.67
N LEU A 16 14.68 -25.26 18.37
CA LEU A 16 14.44 -24.01 17.64
C LEU A 16 12.92 -23.82 17.54
N VAL A 17 12.39 -22.96 18.40
CA VAL A 17 11.05 -22.42 18.22
C VAL A 17 11.15 -21.42 17.07
N ALA A 18 10.79 -21.85 15.86
CA ALA A 18 10.57 -20.96 14.75
C ALA A 18 9.37 -20.05 15.10
N ALA A 19 9.65 -18.82 15.50
CA ALA A 19 8.64 -17.78 15.60
C ALA A 19 8.08 -17.57 14.20
N ARG A 20 6.88 -18.10 13.95
CA ARG A 20 6.06 -17.68 12.81
C ARG A 20 5.81 -16.20 12.99
N PRO A 21 6.07 -15.36 11.96
CA PRO A 21 5.54 -14.02 11.98
C PRO A 21 4.01 -14.18 12.03
N GLY A 22 3.43 -13.91 13.19
CA GLY A 22 2.00 -13.86 13.36
C GLY A 22 1.51 -12.75 12.44
N GLY A 23 0.78 -13.10 11.39
CA GLY A 23 -0.03 -12.13 10.67
C GLY A 23 -0.94 -11.48 11.71
N VAL A 24 -0.70 -10.22 11.99
CA VAL A 24 -1.62 -9.37 12.73
C VAL A 24 -2.85 -9.31 11.83
N ALA A 25 -3.90 -10.08 12.16
CA ALA A 25 -5.22 -9.81 11.63
C ALA A 25 -5.52 -8.38 12.06
N ALA A 26 -5.46 -7.44 11.13
CA ALA A 26 -5.75 -6.06 11.41
C ALA A 26 -7.21 -5.98 11.81
N ASP A 27 -7.46 -5.69 13.08
CA ASP A 27 -8.78 -5.29 13.57
C ASP A 27 -9.14 -3.96 12.88
N GLY A 28 -9.81 -4.03 11.72
CA GLY A 28 -10.27 -2.87 10.97
C GLY A 28 -9.27 -2.33 9.93
N SER A 29 -9.77 -1.49 9.04
CA SER A 29 -8.96 -0.76 8.06
C SER A 29 -8.13 0.31 8.77
N TRP A 30 -6.88 0.58 8.29
CA TRP A 30 -6.08 1.70 8.78
C TRP A 30 -6.83 3.05 8.67
N LEU A 31 -7.81 3.15 7.76
CA LEU A 31 -8.70 4.30 7.61
C LEU A 31 -9.68 4.49 8.76
N ASP A 32 -9.84 3.53 9.66
CA ASP A 32 -10.69 3.62 10.84
C ASP A 32 -9.98 4.29 12.03
N HIS A 33 -8.67 4.53 11.91
CA HIS A 33 -7.85 5.14 12.93
C HIS A 33 -7.58 6.61 12.59
N ALA A 34 -7.96 7.54 13.47
CA ALA A 34 -7.71 8.98 13.26
C ALA A 34 -6.21 9.30 13.17
N ALA A 35 -5.36 8.53 13.85
CA ALA A 35 -3.90 8.61 13.81
C ALA A 35 -3.31 7.22 13.55
N PRO A 36 -3.26 6.76 12.30
CA PRO A 36 -2.71 5.45 11.95
C PRO A 36 -1.23 5.34 12.30
N ALA A 37 -0.76 4.10 12.49
CA ALA A 37 0.66 3.82 12.63
C ALA A 37 1.41 4.25 11.36
N GLN A 38 2.64 4.74 11.52
CA GLN A 38 3.48 5.14 10.38
C GLN A 38 4.10 3.89 9.75
N TRP A 39 3.91 3.72 8.44
CA TRP A 39 4.49 2.61 7.66
C TRP A 39 5.63 3.05 6.76
N ASN A 40 5.66 4.32 6.33
CA ASN A 40 6.74 4.85 5.53
C ASN A 40 7.95 5.20 6.40
N ARG A 41 9.14 5.06 5.83
CA ARG A 41 10.42 5.47 6.44
C ARG A 41 11.35 5.99 5.34
N PRO A 42 12.26 6.93 5.64
CA PRO A 42 13.24 7.39 4.66
C PRO A 42 14.05 6.21 4.11
N GLY A 43 14.30 6.21 2.80
CA GLY A 43 15.13 5.21 2.14
C GLY A 43 14.49 3.82 1.96
N LEU A 44 13.20 3.64 2.22
CA LEU A 44 12.52 2.40 1.87
C LEU A 44 12.54 2.17 0.36
N PRO A 45 12.74 0.91 -0.08
CA PRO A 45 12.59 0.57 -1.49
C PRO A 45 11.13 0.70 -1.93
N LEU A 46 10.93 0.95 -3.21
CA LEU A 46 9.61 0.91 -3.82
C LEU A 46 9.07 -0.53 -3.72
N PRO A 47 7.86 -0.75 -3.17
CA PRO A 47 7.32 -2.09 -3.01
C PRO A 47 7.03 -2.73 -4.36
N THR A 48 7.37 -4.01 -4.50
CA THR A 48 7.07 -4.84 -5.67
C THR A 48 5.70 -5.48 -5.51
N VAL A 49 5.08 -5.82 -6.65
CA VAL A 49 3.83 -6.59 -6.63
C VAL A 49 4.10 -7.98 -6.08
N GLU A 50 3.42 -8.34 -5.01
CA GLU A 50 3.37 -9.73 -4.55
C GLU A 50 2.38 -10.51 -5.42
N ALA A 51 2.70 -11.78 -5.70
CA ALA A 51 1.80 -12.65 -6.44
C ALA A 51 0.48 -12.80 -5.66
N MET A 52 -0.60 -12.32 -6.24
CA MET A 52 -1.93 -12.47 -5.66
C MET A 52 -2.49 -13.85 -6.05
N ASP A 53 -3.04 -14.60 -5.07
CA ASP A 53 -3.72 -15.89 -5.27
C ASP A 53 -5.09 -15.75 -5.99
N VAL A 54 -5.22 -14.79 -6.86
CA VAL A 54 -6.43 -14.55 -7.65
C VAL A 54 -6.14 -14.85 -9.11
N GLU A 55 -7.14 -15.31 -9.85
CA GLU A 55 -7.07 -15.43 -11.29
C GLU A 55 -6.79 -14.06 -11.91
N VAL A 56 -5.50 -13.75 -12.04
CA VAL A 56 -5.02 -12.50 -12.58
C VAL A 56 -5.27 -12.49 -14.07
N VAL A 57 -6.17 -11.63 -14.50
CA VAL A 57 -6.33 -11.40 -15.94
C VAL A 57 -5.09 -10.64 -16.43
N PRO A 58 -4.31 -11.21 -17.37
CA PRO A 58 -3.12 -10.54 -17.90
C PRO A 58 -3.46 -9.14 -18.42
N GLY A 59 -2.60 -8.17 -18.16
CA GLY A 59 -2.80 -6.76 -18.55
C GLY A 59 -3.08 -6.53 -20.04
N ARG A 60 -2.77 -7.51 -20.92
CA ARG A 60 -3.13 -7.46 -22.35
C ARG A 60 -4.63 -7.42 -22.59
N ARG A 61 -5.44 -8.11 -21.78
CA ARG A 61 -6.89 -8.11 -21.92
C ARG A 61 -7.52 -6.83 -21.39
N CYS A 62 -6.88 -6.19 -20.41
CA CYS A 62 -7.34 -4.97 -19.79
C CYS A 62 -6.48 -3.75 -20.16
N GLY A 63 -5.78 -3.81 -21.30
CA GLY A 63 -4.84 -2.78 -21.74
C GLY A 63 -5.41 -1.38 -21.88
N ALA A 64 -6.73 -1.25 -22.10
CA ALA A 64 -7.39 0.05 -22.13
C ALA A 64 -7.49 0.72 -20.74
N THR A 65 -7.32 -0.05 -19.66
CA THR A 65 -7.38 0.46 -18.28
C THR A 65 -5.98 0.84 -17.76
N ALA A 66 -4.93 0.19 -18.28
CA ALA A 66 -3.54 0.50 -17.95
C ALA A 66 -2.99 1.56 -18.92
N ARG A 67 -2.31 2.56 -18.38
CA ARG A 67 -1.59 3.56 -19.20
C ARG A 67 -0.12 3.19 -19.36
N PRO A 68 0.55 3.61 -20.44
CA PRO A 68 1.99 3.46 -20.56
C PRO A 68 2.75 4.36 -19.58
N PRO A 69 4.01 4.02 -19.22
CA PRO A 69 4.86 4.88 -18.43
C PRO A 69 5.34 6.10 -19.24
N GLU A 70 5.14 7.29 -18.71
CA GLU A 70 5.53 8.56 -19.35
C GLU A 70 6.73 9.21 -18.66
N THR A 71 6.87 9.00 -17.34
CA THR A 71 7.92 9.64 -16.52
C THR A 71 8.90 8.60 -15.97
N ALA A 72 9.97 9.06 -15.31
CA ALA A 72 10.92 8.18 -14.65
C ALA A 72 10.27 7.43 -13.48
N GLU A 73 9.41 8.12 -12.73
CA GLU A 73 8.66 7.55 -11.60
C GLU A 73 7.65 6.50 -12.08
N ASP A 74 6.98 6.75 -13.21
CA ASP A 74 6.10 5.77 -13.83
C ASP A 74 6.86 4.50 -14.22
N ARG A 75 8.04 4.66 -14.82
CA ARG A 75 8.89 3.52 -15.18
C ARG A 75 9.32 2.72 -13.95
N ALA A 76 9.73 3.39 -12.89
CA ALA A 76 10.10 2.74 -11.64
C ALA A 76 8.94 1.91 -11.06
N VAL A 77 7.73 2.45 -11.06
CA VAL A 77 6.53 1.74 -10.59
C VAL A 77 6.19 0.56 -11.50
N ALA A 78 6.27 0.73 -12.82
CA ALA A 78 6.01 -0.34 -13.78
C ALA A 78 7.07 -1.46 -13.71
N GLU A 79 8.35 -1.14 -13.54
CA GLU A 79 9.46 -2.09 -13.35
C GLU A 79 9.32 -2.89 -12.05
N ALA A 80 8.68 -2.31 -11.02
CA ALA A 80 8.32 -3.01 -9.79
C ALA A 80 7.10 -3.95 -9.95
N GLY A 81 6.54 -4.06 -11.16
CA GLY A 81 5.47 -5.00 -11.51
C GLY A 81 4.06 -4.42 -11.45
N TRP A 82 3.90 -3.13 -11.14
CA TRP A 82 2.59 -2.49 -11.05
C TRP A 82 2.06 -2.05 -12.42
N PHE A 83 0.78 -2.27 -12.66
CA PHE A 83 0.06 -1.68 -13.79
C PHE A 83 -0.30 -0.24 -13.46
N LEU A 84 0.16 0.69 -14.28
CA LEU A 84 -0.15 2.11 -14.12
C LEU A 84 -1.61 2.39 -14.49
N THR A 85 -2.35 3.06 -13.62
CA THR A 85 -3.76 3.38 -13.84
C THR A 85 -4.07 4.81 -13.44
N GLY A 86 -5.14 5.37 -14.03
CA GLY A 86 -5.62 6.69 -13.70
C GLY A 86 -4.65 7.82 -14.01
N GLY A 87 -5.02 9.00 -13.52
CA GLY A 87 -4.15 10.18 -13.54
C GLY A 87 -3.14 10.17 -12.39
N TYR A 88 -2.23 11.11 -12.44
CA TYR A 88 -1.29 11.39 -11.36
C TYR A 88 -1.44 12.84 -10.89
N ALA A 89 -1.10 13.09 -9.61
CA ALA A 89 -0.97 14.44 -9.08
C ALA A 89 0.49 14.87 -9.10
N SER A 90 0.76 16.13 -9.39
CA SER A 90 2.10 16.67 -9.30
C SER A 90 2.09 18.13 -8.89
N GLY A 91 3.12 18.56 -8.18
CA GLY A 91 3.37 19.96 -7.79
C GLY A 91 4.56 20.04 -6.86
N TRP A 92 5.28 21.14 -6.89
CA TRP A 92 6.42 21.44 -5.99
C TRP A 92 7.46 20.32 -5.85
N GLY A 93 7.80 19.64 -6.95
CA GLY A 93 8.71 18.50 -6.93
C GLY A 93 8.10 17.21 -6.42
N VAL A 94 6.83 17.21 -5.99
CA VAL A 94 6.10 16.02 -5.56
C VAL A 94 5.33 15.43 -6.74
N ARG A 95 5.39 14.12 -6.90
CA ARG A 95 4.62 13.35 -7.89
C ARG A 95 3.99 12.14 -7.24
N VAL A 96 2.71 11.92 -7.51
CA VAL A 96 1.99 10.73 -7.06
C VAL A 96 1.62 9.89 -8.27
N VAL A 97 2.05 8.64 -8.26
CA VAL A 97 1.77 7.65 -9.31
C VAL A 97 0.78 6.62 -8.77
N ALA A 98 -0.29 6.35 -9.51
CA ALA A 98 -1.24 5.30 -9.19
C ALA A 98 -0.88 4.01 -9.91
N GLY A 99 -0.85 2.90 -9.17
CA GLY A 99 -0.64 1.57 -9.71
C GLY A 99 -1.57 0.56 -9.08
N ASN A 100 -1.81 -0.54 -9.76
CA ASN A 100 -2.55 -1.69 -9.24
C ASN A 100 -1.84 -2.99 -9.57
N ALA A 101 -2.00 -3.98 -8.69
CA ALA A 101 -1.31 -5.27 -8.82
C ALA A 101 -1.94 -6.16 -9.91
N ALA A 102 -3.26 -6.03 -10.13
CA ALA A 102 -4.01 -6.90 -11.03
C ALA A 102 -5.29 -6.23 -11.53
N PHE A 103 -6.02 -6.95 -12.38
CA PHE A 103 -7.37 -6.62 -12.83
C PHE A 103 -8.28 -7.83 -12.60
N ASP A 104 -9.55 -7.58 -12.27
CA ASP A 104 -10.56 -8.63 -12.27
C ASP A 104 -11.06 -8.94 -13.69
N GLY A 105 -11.94 -9.93 -13.82
CA GLY A 105 -12.49 -10.37 -15.11
C GLY A 105 -13.27 -9.29 -15.89
N MET A 106 -13.60 -8.17 -15.25
CA MET A 106 -14.25 -6.98 -15.83
C MET A 106 -13.27 -5.80 -16.02
N CYS A 107 -11.97 -6.06 -15.94
CA CYS A 107 -10.90 -5.06 -16.05
C CYS A 107 -10.95 -3.95 -15.00
N ARG A 108 -11.47 -4.25 -13.81
CA ARG A 108 -11.41 -3.29 -12.70
C ARG A 108 -10.11 -3.47 -11.93
N PRO A 109 -9.44 -2.37 -11.51
CA PRO A 109 -8.20 -2.43 -10.76
C PRO A 109 -8.37 -3.19 -9.43
N MET A 110 -7.40 -4.05 -9.12
CA MET A 110 -7.30 -4.79 -7.88
C MET A 110 -5.94 -4.55 -7.23
N GLY A 111 -5.90 -4.46 -5.91
CA GLY A 111 -4.68 -4.22 -5.16
C GLY A 111 -4.02 -2.91 -5.58
N TYR A 112 -4.76 -1.80 -5.56
CA TYR A 112 -4.22 -0.51 -5.97
C TYR A 112 -3.42 0.16 -4.86
N GLN A 113 -2.43 0.98 -5.28
CA GLN A 113 -1.55 1.73 -4.41
C GLN A 113 -1.20 3.08 -5.06
N PHE A 114 -0.94 4.07 -4.21
CA PHE A 114 -0.38 5.35 -4.63
C PHE A 114 1.07 5.45 -4.14
N PHE A 115 1.97 5.73 -5.07
CA PHE A 115 3.40 5.88 -4.84
C PHE A 115 3.76 7.37 -4.89
N VAL A 116 4.38 7.86 -3.85
CA VAL A 116 4.79 9.27 -3.77
C VAL A 116 6.27 9.39 -4.01
N PHE A 117 6.64 10.26 -4.94
CA PHE A 117 8.00 10.65 -5.23
C PHE A 117 8.18 12.13 -4.90
N VAL A 118 9.32 12.47 -4.33
CA VAL A 118 9.69 13.84 -3.98
C VAL A 118 11.05 14.11 -4.60
N ASP A 119 11.11 15.08 -5.48
CA ASP A 119 12.31 15.44 -6.27
C ASP A 119 12.94 14.20 -6.97
N GLY A 120 12.08 13.30 -7.47
CA GLY A 120 12.44 12.06 -8.17
C GLY A 120 12.79 10.87 -7.27
N ALA A 121 12.92 11.06 -5.95
CA ALA A 121 13.18 9.99 -5.00
C ALA A 121 11.87 9.43 -4.39
N PHE A 122 11.79 8.11 -4.21
CA PHE A 122 10.63 7.48 -3.60
C PHE A 122 10.51 7.85 -2.12
N GLY A 123 9.36 8.42 -1.73
CA GLY A 123 9.07 8.88 -0.36
C GLY A 123 8.08 8.01 0.40
N GLY A 124 7.44 7.04 -0.27
CA GLY A 124 6.50 6.13 0.39
C GLY A 124 5.18 5.94 -0.36
N THR A 125 4.25 5.25 0.30
CA THR A 125 2.91 4.94 -0.20
C THR A 125 1.84 5.67 0.60
N LEU A 126 0.65 5.85 0.00
CA LEU A 126 -0.48 6.49 0.68
C LEU A 126 -1.38 5.51 1.44
N SER A 127 -1.08 4.22 1.40
CA SER A 127 -1.74 3.21 2.23
C SER A 127 -0.70 2.21 2.73
N LEU A 128 -0.99 1.60 3.87
CA LEU A 128 -0.13 0.60 4.51
C LEU A 128 0.13 -0.60 3.57
N GLU A 129 -0.93 -1.02 2.89
CA GLU A 129 -0.94 -2.16 1.97
C GLU A 129 -1.74 -1.81 0.71
N PRO A 130 -1.60 -2.59 -0.37
CA PRO A 130 -2.44 -2.41 -1.55
C PRO A 130 -3.92 -2.59 -1.21
N MET A 131 -4.76 -1.66 -1.66
CA MET A 131 -6.15 -1.57 -1.26
C MET A 131 -7.07 -2.22 -2.30
N ALA A 132 -8.18 -2.79 -1.83
CA ALA A 132 -9.21 -3.35 -2.68
C ALA A 132 -10.27 -2.31 -3.00
N SER A 133 -10.55 -2.11 -4.29
CA SER A 133 -11.49 -1.09 -4.76
C SER A 133 -12.95 -1.28 -4.30
N ARG A 134 -13.25 -2.37 -3.59
CA ARG A 134 -14.61 -2.73 -3.17
C ARG A 134 -14.82 -2.85 -1.66
N TYR A 135 -13.73 -2.90 -0.91
CA TYR A 135 -13.78 -3.06 0.55
C TYR A 135 -13.23 -1.83 1.26
N ASP A 136 -12.05 -1.39 0.82
CA ASP A 136 -11.38 -0.20 1.39
C ASP A 136 -11.62 1.05 0.53
N GLY A 137 -12.33 0.88 -0.58
CA GLY A 137 -12.69 1.94 -1.50
C GLY A 137 -11.59 2.32 -2.49
N ALA A 138 -12.02 2.82 -3.63
CA ALA A 138 -11.12 3.43 -4.59
C ALA A 138 -10.69 4.81 -4.07
N GLY A 139 -9.39 5.06 -4.04
CA GLY A 139 -8.89 6.41 -3.83
C GLY A 139 -9.28 7.29 -5.02
N SER A 140 -9.73 8.51 -4.76
CA SER A 140 -9.72 9.56 -5.76
C SER A 140 -8.30 10.04 -6.00
N ALA A 141 -8.05 10.72 -7.13
CA ALA A 141 -6.73 11.26 -7.41
C ALA A 141 -6.24 12.12 -6.25
N PRO A 142 -5.08 11.80 -5.66
CA PRO A 142 -4.52 12.59 -4.57
C PRO A 142 -4.23 14.02 -5.04
N ALA A 143 -4.34 14.99 -4.13
CA ALA A 143 -3.98 16.38 -4.42
C ALA A 143 -2.74 16.76 -3.59
N VAL A 144 -1.70 17.26 -4.28
CA VAL A 144 -0.57 17.93 -3.62
C VAL A 144 -1.05 19.33 -3.29
N THR A 145 -1.14 19.66 -2.00
CA THR A 145 -1.74 20.92 -1.52
C THR A 145 -0.69 21.98 -1.20
N THR A 146 0.47 21.56 -0.75
CA THR A 146 1.66 22.41 -0.53
C THR A 146 2.94 21.60 -0.80
N PRO A 147 4.13 22.19 -0.81
CA PRO A 147 5.40 21.46 -0.89
C PRO A 147 5.55 20.37 0.19
N GLU A 148 4.91 20.55 1.35
CA GLU A 148 5.02 19.66 2.52
C GLU A 148 3.76 18.85 2.80
N ALA A 149 2.70 18.94 1.95
CA ALA A 149 1.43 18.31 2.25
C ALA A 149 0.71 17.80 1.02
N LEU A 150 0.06 16.67 1.19
CA LEU A 150 -0.90 16.13 0.22
C LEU A 150 -2.13 15.55 0.94
N VAL A 151 -3.20 15.40 0.21
CA VAL A 151 -4.46 14.81 0.66
C VAL A 151 -4.92 13.74 -0.31
N ALA A 152 -5.51 12.67 0.21
CA ALA A 152 -6.16 11.65 -0.60
C ALA A 152 -7.53 11.31 0.01
N GLU A 153 -8.50 11.04 -0.86
CA GLU A 153 -9.83 10.60 -0.47
C GLU A 153 -10.00 9.12 -0.84
N PHE A 154 -10.59 8.35 0.07
CA PHE A 154 -10.87 6.93 -0.10
C PHE A 154 -12.36 6.69 0.08
N ALA A 155 -12.99 6.03 -0.89
CA ALA A 155 -14.37 5.59 -0.76
C ALA A 155 -14.49 4.50 0.31
N ARG A 156 -15.55 4.52 1.11
CA ARG A 156 -15.81 3.53 2.15
C ARG A 156 -17.13 2.83 1.88
N TYR A 157 -17.08 1.52 1.91
CA TYR A 157 -18.23 0.66 1.69
C TYR A 157 -18.74 0.09 2.99
N ASP A 158 -20.03 0.22 3.25
CA ASP A 158 -20.69 -0.52 4.32
C ASP A 158 -21.17 -1.89 3.78
N PRO A 159 -21.41 -2.90 4.66
CA PRO A 159 -21.83 -4.24 4.23
C PRO A 159 -23.08 -4.30 3.35
N GLY A 160 -23.92 -3.27 3.39
CA GLY A 160 -25.11 -3.15 2.56
C GLY A 160 -24.92 -2.39 1.25
N ASP A 161 -23.74 -1.86 0.99
CA ASP A 161 -23.48 -1.06 -0.19
C ASP A 161 -23.37 -1.92 -1.45
N THR A 162 -23.89 -1.39 -2.55
CA THR A 162 -23.61 -1.97 -3.86
C THR A 162 -22.20 -1.55 -4.31
N PHE A 163 -21.55 -2.39 -5.12
CA PHE A 163 -20.16 -2.18 -5.57
C PHE A 163 -19.90 -0.89 -6.36
N CYS A 164 -20.94 -0.19 -6.78
CA CYS A 164 -20.82 1.08 -7.49
C CYS A 164 -20.89 2.30 -6.56
N CYS A 165 -21.43 2.11 -5.33
CA CYS A 165 -22.03 3.22 -4.63
C CYS A 165 -21.68 3.16 -3.14
N PRO A 166 -20.47 3.60 -2.77
CA PRO A 166 -20.05 3.65 -1.38
C PRO A 166 -20.90 4.67 -0.60
N SER A 167 -21.30 4.31 0.61
CA SER A 167 -22.06 5.18 1.51
C SER A 167 -21.19 6.08 2.38
N GLY A 168 -19.88 5.92 2.32
CA GLY A 168 -18.95 6.69 3.13
C GLY A 168 -17.68 7.10 2.38
N ARG A 169 -16.88 7.91 3.04
CA ARG A 169 -15.54 8.30 2.60
C ARG A 169 -14.62 8.55 3.78
N SER A 170 -13.32 8.36 3.55
CA SER A 170 -12.25 8.77 4.44
C SER A 170 -11.33 9.73 3.71
N VAL A 171 -10.95 10.81 4.37
CA VAL A 171 -9.98 11.79 3.87
C VAL A 171 -8.73 11.66 4.71
N ALA A 172 -7.62 11.28 4.10
CA ALA A 172 -6.33 11.16 4.74
C ALA A 172 -5.44 12.33 4.35
N TYR A 173 -4.84 12.96 5.34
CA TYR A 173 -3.88 14.06 5.20
C TYR A 173 -2.49 13.53 5.45
N TYR A 174 -1.55 13.92 4.62
CA TYR A 174 -0.17 13.48 4.68
C TYR A 174 0.76 14.69 4.75
N ARG A 175 1.84 14.53 5.53
CA ARG A 175 2.97 15.45 5.56
C ARG A 175 4.13 14.85 4.78
N ILE A 176 4.80 15.68 4.01
CA ILE A 176 6.00 15.34 3.27
C ILE A 176 7.18 15.95 4.01
N GLU A 177 8.17 15.13 4.31
CA GLU A 177 9.41 15.55 4.95
C GLU A 177 10.58 15.22 4.03
N ARG A 178 11.47 16.21 3.83
CA ARG A 178 12.71 16.06 3.06
C ARG A 178 13.86 15.93 4.05
N ALA A 179 14.16 14.68 4.43
CA ALA A 179 15.25 14.38 5.36
C ALA A 179 16.55 14.04 4.60
N ASP A 180 17.69 14.14 5.26
CA ASP A 180 19.00 13.78 4.69
C ASP A 180 19.06 12.32 4.22
N ALA A 181 18.36 11.42 4.91
CA ALA A 181 18.25 10.00 4.57
C ALA A 181 17.29 9.71 3.41
N GLY A 182 16.66 10.73 2.83
CA GLY A 182 15.68 10.67 1.76
C GLY A 182 14.31 11.22 2.17
N PRO A 183 13.44 11.49 1.20
CA PRO A 183 12.11 11.97 1.49
C PRO A 183 11.25 10.89 2.16
N VAL A 184 10.26 11.33 2.94
CA VAL A 184 9.28 10.44 3.54
C VAL A 184 7.91 11.10 3.61
N VAL A 185 6.88 10.30 3.43
CA VAL A 185 5.47 10.71 3.51
C VAL A 185 4.85 10.11 4.77
N TRP A 186 4.41 10.97 5.67
CA TRP A 186 3.77 10.59 6.92
C TRP A 186 2.27 10.77 6.84
N VAL A 187 1.48 9.78 7.22
CA VAL A 187 0.06 10.01 7.46
C VAL A 187 -0.10 10.86 8.72
N SER A 188 -0.78 11.99 8.62
CA SER A 188 -0.95 12.94 9.73
C SER A 188 -2.25 12.67 10.46
N VAL A 189 -3.36 12.58 9.72
CA VAL A 189 -4.69 12.36 10.28
C VAL A 189 -5.63 11.78 9.22
N VAL A 190 -6.57 10.96 9.65
CA VAL A 190 -7.65 10.42 8.82
C VAL A 190 -8.98 10.86 9.40
N PHE A 191 -9.83 11.43 8.55
CA PHE A 191 -11.22 11.76 8.86
C PHE A 191 -12.13 10.84 8.06
N SER A 192 -12.96 10.08 8.75
CA SER A 192 -13.97 9.23 8.12
C SER A 192 -15.34 9.82 8.28
N GLN A 193 -16.07 9.94 7.18
CA GLN A 193 -17.47 10.34 7.15
C GLN A 193 -18.28 9.18 6.58
N ARG A 194 -19.22 8.68 7.35
CA ARG A 194 -20.26 7.79 6.84
C ARG A 194 -21.46 8.67 6.46
N VAL A 195 -21.94 8.50 5.26
CA VAL A 195 -23.21 9.13 4.86
C VAL A 195 -24.29 8.25 5.44
N SER A 196 -25.01 8.73 6.47
CA SER A 196 -26.15 8.00 7.01
C SER A 196 -27.11 7.68 5.86
N PRO A 197 -27.56 6.43 5.71
CA PRO A 197 -28.58 6.09 4.72
C PRO A 197 -29.83 6.94 4.98
N ARG A 198 -30.33 7.55 3.92
CA ARG A 198 -31.62 8.27 3.95
C ARG A 198 -32.79 7.30 3.93
#